data_44662dc96ef9f1fd5ceb1d4d17d89daf
#
_entry.id   44662dc96ef9f1fd5ceb1d4d17d89daf
#
_cell.length_a   1.000
_cell.length_b   1.000
_cell.length_c   1.000
_cell.angle_alpha   90.00
_cell.angle_beta   90.00
_cell.angle_gamma   90.00
#
_symmetry.space_group_name_H-M   'P 1'
#
loop_
_entity.id
_entity.type
_entity.pdbx_description
1 polymer ?
#
loop_
_entity_poly.entity_id
_entity_poly.type
_entity_poly.pdbx_seq_one_letter_code
_entity_poly.pdbx_strand_id
1 'polypeptide(L)'
;MEELKKAPVTVLLILANILVFTAVEFTGGSEDTMHMLQCGAAYTPPIMQGEYYRIFTSMFLHFGPQHLGNNMLVLFVLGGRLERTVGKLKYLLIYLLGGMGGNLLCLFLELDSADFAVSAGASGAVFAVMGAMIYAVIRGRGHIED
;
A
#
# COMPACT_ATOMS: atom_id res chain seq x y z
N MET A 1 17.35 4.21 -15.80
CA MET A 1 17.00 5.60 -15.40
C MET A 1 15.89 6.21 -16.24
N GLU A 2 15.82 5.99 -17.55
CA GLU A 2 14.73 6.51 -18.38
C GLU A 2 13.35 5.94 -18.05
N GLU A 3 13.27 4.66 -17.73
CA GLU A 3 12.01 4.01 -17.34
C GLU A 3 11.41 4.62 -16.06
N LEU A 4 12.25 5.01 -15.11
CA LEU A 4 11.82 5.66 -13.87
C LEU A 4 11.20 7.04 -14.12
N LYS A 5 11.71 7.75 -15.12
CA LYS A 5 11.17 9.07 -15.51
C LYS A 5 9.76 8.98 -16.12
N LYS A 6 9.40 7.80 -16.64
CA LYS A 6 8.09 7.54 -17.25
C LYS A 6 7.02 7.13 -16.22
N ALA A 7 7.40 6.84 -14.97
CA ALA A 7 6.51 6.42 -13.91
C ALA A 7 6.77 7.20 -12.60
N PRO A 8 6.59 8.52 -12.60
CA PRO A 8 6.94 9.36 -11.46
C PRO A 8 6.09 9.10 -10.22
N VAL A 9 4.82 8.73 -10.35
CA VAL A 9 3.96 8.42 -9.21
C VAL A 9 4.43 7.15 -8.52
N THR A 10 4.79 6.12 -9.27
CA THR A 10 5.38 4.89 -8.71
C THR A 10 6.65 5.20 -7.93
N VAL A 11 7.54 6.01 -8.47
CA VAL A 11 8.78 6.42 -7.78
C VAL A 11 8.45 7.17 -6.49
N LEU A 12 7.53 8.12 -6.52
CA LEU A 12 7.12 8.90 -5.34
C LEU A 12 6.49 8.00 -4.26
N LEU A 13 5.66 7.04 -4.65
CA LEU A 13 5.05 6.09 -3.69
C LEU A 13 6.11 5.20 -3.05
N ILE A 14 7.07 4.69 -3.82
CA ILE A 14 8.18 3.89 -3.29
C ILE A 14 9.01 4.72 -2.31
N LEU A 15 9.38 5.94 -2.68
CA LEU A 15 10.15 6.83 -1.82
C LEU A 15 9.39 7.17 -0.54
N ALA A 16 8.09 7.45 -0.62
CA ALA A 16 7.24 7.73 0.56
C ALA A 16 7.24 6.55 1.54
N ASN A 17 7.04 5.33 1.04
CA ASN A 17 7.07 4.12 1.87
C ASN A 17 8.44 3.90 2.52
N ILE A 18 9.53 4.08 1.77
CA ILE A 18 10.90 3.92 2.29
C ILE A 18 11.21 4.98 3.35
N LEU A 19 10.83 6.23 3.12
CA LEU A 19 11.06 7.32 4.07
C LEU A 19 10.30 7.11 5.38
N VAL A 20 9.03 6.71 5.30
CA VAL A 20 8.22 6.38 6.49
C VAL A 20 8.82 5.18 7.23
N PHE A 21 9.22 4.13 6.52
CA PHE A 21 9.87 2.97 7.13
C PHE A 21 11.16 3.35 7.86
N THR A 22 11.99 4.16 7.24
CA THR A 22 13.24 4.63 7.84
C THR A 22 12.98 5.43 9.12
N ALA A 23 11.99 6.34 9.11
CA ALA A 23 11.61 7.11 10.28
C ALA A 23 11.10 6.22 11.42
N VAL A 24 10.28 5.22 11.11
CA VAL A 24 9.76 4.25 12.09
C VAL A 24 10.89 3.41 12.68
N GLU A 25 11.80 2.95 11.85
CA GLU A 25 12.94 2.12 12.29
C GLU A 25 13.84 2.87 13.25
N PHE A 26 14.16 4.13 12.96
CA PHE A 26 15.02 4.96 13.82
C PHE A 26 14.34 5.47 15.09
N THR A 27 13.02 5.49 15.19
CA THR A 27 12.29 6.03 16.34
C THR A 27 11.82 4.97 17.32
N GLY A 28 11.82 3.70 16.97
CA GLY A 28 11.38 2.66 17.89
C GLY A 28 11.35 1.24 17.30
N GLY A 29 11.62 1.12 16.01
CA GLY A 29 11.66 -0.17 15.32
C GLY A 29 10.36 -0.57 14.64
N SER A 30 10.48 -1.08 13.42
CA SER A 30 9.35 -1.47 12.56
C SER A 30 8.72 -2.82 12.93
N GLU A 31 9.33 -3.57 13.84
CA GLU A 31 8.82 -4.87 14.32
C GLU A 31 8.19 -4.78 15.72
N ASP A 32 8.28 -3.63 16.38
CA ASP A 32 7.60 -3.37 17.65
C ASP A 32 6.14 -2.99 17.41
N THR A 33 5.22 -3.85 17.85
CA THR A 33 3.78 -3.68 17.62
C THR A 33 3.24 -2.41 18.27
N MET A 34 3.67 -2.08 19.49
CA MET A 34 3.21 -0.87 20.20
C MET A 34 3.72 0.39 19.49
N HIS A 35 4.97 0.39 19.06
CA HIS A 35 5.53 1.51 18.30
C HIS A 35 4.80 1.69 16.96
N MET A 36 4.55 0.61 16.25
CA MET A 36 3.79 0.64 15.00
C MET A 36 2.37 1.18 15.21
N LEU A 37 1.72 0.79 16.29
CA LEU A 37 0.40 1.31 16.64
C LEU A 37 0.45 2.82 16.92
N GLN A 38 1.46 3.31 17.63
CA GLN A 38 1.69 4.74 17.87
C GLN A 38 1.96 5.50 16.57
N CYS A 39 2.61 4.87 15.59
CA CYS A 39 2.89 5.45 14.28
C CYS A 39 1.69 5.48 13.32
N GLY A 40 0.58 4.84 13.67
CA GLY A 40 -0.64 4.88 12.86
C GLY A 40 -1.01 3.56 12.17
N ALA A 41 -0.52 2.42 12.65
CA ALA A 41 -0.95 1.11 12.17
C ALA A 41 -2.45 0.89 12.35
N ALA A 42 -3.06 0.08 11.50
CA ALA A 42 -4.48 -0.24 11.59
C ALA A 42 -4.74 -1.19 12.75
N TYR A 43 -5.74 -0.85 13.55
CA TYR A 43 -6.23 -1.66 14.63
C TYR A 43 -7.70 -1.32 14.86
N THR A 44 -8.56 -2.32 14.87
CA THR A 44 -10.02 -2.12 14.84
C THR A 44 -10.55 -1.34 16.04
N PRO A 45 -10.20 -1.63 17.31
CA PRO A 45 -10.75 -0.89 18.44
C PRO A 45 -10.55 0.62 18.38
N PRO A 46 -9.33 1.17 18.19
CA PRO A 46 -9.17 2.62 18.07
C PRO A 46 -9.83 3.21 16.82
N ILE A 47 -9.88 2.49 15.71
CA ILE A 47 -10.60 2.95 14.51
C ILE A 47 -12.08 3.16 14.82
N MET A 48 -12.70 2.24 15.54
CA MET A 48 -14.11 2.33 15.94
C MET A 48 -14.37 3.44 16.97
N GLN A 49 -13.34 3.92 17.62
CA GLN A 49 -13.40 5.06 18.55
C GLN A 49 -13.17 6.42 17.87
N GLY A 50 -13.00 6.44 16.55
CA GLY A 50 -12.86 7.65 15.75
C GLY A 50 -11.47 7.90 15.16
N GLU A 51 -10.49 7.02 15.38
CA GLU A 51 -9.15 7.15 14.79
C GLU A 51 -9.12 6.65 13.34
N TYR A 52 -9.97 7.21 12.48
CA TYR A 52 -10.16 6.80 11.07
C TYR A 52 -8.93 7.00 10.21
N TYR A 53 -8.02 7.90 10.58
CA TYR A 53 -6.76 8.15 9.88
C TYR A 53 -5.91 6.89 9.73
N ARG A 54 -6.05 5.91 10.61
CA ARG A 54 -5.33 4.63 10.59
C ARG A 54 -5.62 3.81 9.34
N ILE A 55 -6.78 3.99 8.73
CA ILE A 55 -7.12 3.36 7.45
C ILE A 55 -6.18 3.83 6.32
N PHE A 56 -5.75 5.07 6.38
CA PHE A 56 -4.81 5.66 5.42
C PHE A 56 -3.35 5.47 5.84
N THR A 57 -2.99 5.84 7.06
CA THR A 57 -1.59 5.84 7.53
C THR A 57 -0.98 4.45 7.54
N SER A 58 -1.75 3.43 7.87
CA SER A 58 -1.28 2.04 7.88
C SER A 58 -0.79 1.54 6.52
N MET A 59 -1.25 2.13 5.43
CA MET A 59 -0.82 1.77 4.07
C MET A 59 0.66 2.06 3.82
N PHE A 60 1.27 2.97 4.57
CA PHE A 60 2.67 3.40 4.42
C PHE A 60 3.61 2.78 5.47
N LEU A 61 3.06 2.07 6.44
CA LEU A 61 3.80 1.39 7.48
C LEU A 61 4.06 -0.07 7.09
N HIS A 62 5.21 -0.62 7.49
CA HIS A 62 5.56 -2.02 7.21
C HIS A 62 6.22 -2.66 8.41
N PHE A 63 5.81 -3.89 8.74
CA PHE A 63 6.44 -4.71 9.77
C PHE A 63 7.68 -5.38 9.21
N GLY A 64 8.85 -4.79 9.49
CA GLY A 64 10.13 -5.30 9.11
C GLY A 64 10.55 -5.01 7.66
N PRO A 65 11.87 -5.11 7.36
CA PRO A 65 12.41 -4.76 6.05
C PRO A 65 12.00 -5.71 4.93
N GLN A 66 11.73 -6.99 5.24
CA GLN A 66 11.33 -7.97 4.24
C GLN A 66 9.94 -7.66 3.67
N HIS A 67 8.99 -7.28 4.54
CA HIS A 67 7.64 -6.89 4.13
C HIS A 67 7.68 -5.65 3.22
N LEU A 68 8.44 -4.63 3.62
CA LEU A 68 8.68 -3.45 2.79
C LEU A 68 9.30 -3.84 1.43
N GLY A 69 10.37 -4.63 1.46
CA GLY A 69 11.10 -5.01 0.25
C GLY A 69 10.23 -5.77 -0.76
N ASN A 70 9.44 -6.71 -0.30
CA ASN A 70 8.51 -7.47 -1.15
C ASN A 70 7.47 -6.56 -1.80
N ASN A 71 6.84 -5.67 -1.04
CA ASN A 71 5.86 -4.73 -1.57
C ASN A 71 6.48 -3.74 -2.57
N MET A 72 7.65 -3.21 -2.26
CA MET A 72 8.32 -2.24 -3.14
C MET A 72 8.82 -2.88 -4.43
N LEU A 73 9.26 -4.14 -4.39
CA LEU A 73 9.65 -4.87 -5.60
C LEU A 73 8.47 -5.03 -6.56
N VAL A 74 7.33 -5.49 -6.06
CA VAL A 74 6.12 -5.66 -6.88
C VAL A 74 5.63 -4.31 -7.40
N LEU A 75 5.63 -3.29 -6.56
CA LEU A 75 5.23 -1.95 -6.94
C LEU A 75 6.15 -1.35 -8.03
N PHE A 76 7.45 -1.57 -7.93
CA PHE A 76 8.40 -1.14 -8.94
C PHE A 76 8.13 -1.79 -10.30
N VAL A 77 7.95 -3.12 -10.32
CA VAL A 77 7.77 -3.88 -11.57
C VAL A 77 6.39 -3.65 -12.18
N LEU A 78 5.32 -3.82 -11.41
CA LEU A 78 3.94 -3.75 -11.92
C LEU A 78 3.38 -2.33 -11.88
N GLY A 79 3.69 -1.56 -10.85
CA GLY A 79 3.20 -0.20 -10.68
C GLY A 79 3.65 0.73 -11.80
N GLY A 80 4.93 0.68 -12.14
CA GLY A 80 5.46 1.48 -13.25
C GLY A 80 4.80 1.16 -14.60
N ARG A 81 4.53 -0.11 -14.87
CA ARG A 81 3.80 -0.53 -16.08
C ARG A 81 2.35 -0.05 -16.06
N LEU A 82 1.66 -0.23 -14.95
CA LEU A 82 0.27 0.22 -14.82
C LEU A 82 0.15 1.73 -14.95
N GLU A 83 1.04 2.49 -14.33
CA GLU A 83 1.06 3.96 -14.44
C GLU A 83 1.16 4.43 -15.89
N ARG A 84 2.03 3.80 -16.68
CA ARG A 84 2.16 4.10 -18.10
C ARG A 84 0.92 3.72 -18.92
N THR A 85 0.24 2.66 -18.51
CA THR A 85 -0.96 2.15 -19.21
C THR A 85 -2.20 2.99 -18.94
N VAL A 86 -2.46 3.34 -17.69
CA VAL A 86 -3.71 4.01 -17.29
C VAL A 86 -3.56 5.51 -17.02
N GLY A 87 -2.33 6.00 -16.89
CA GLY A 87 -2.02 7.38 -16.55
C GLY A 87 -1.87 7.61 -15.05
N LYS A 88 -1.20 8.70 -14.70
CA LYS A 88 -0.78 9.05 -13.34
C LYS A 88 -1.93 9.13 -12.35
N LEU A 89 -3.01 9.85 -12.70
CA LEU A 89 -4.14 10.08 -11.80
C LEU A 89 -4.92 8.80 -11.54
N LYS A 90 -5.24 8.03 -12.57
CA LYS A 90 -5.94 6.75 -12.41
C LYS A 90 -5.13 5.75 -11.61
N TYR A 91 -3.83 5.69 -11.88
CA TYR A 91 -2.91 4.84 -11.12
C TYR A 91 -2.90 5.20 -9.62
N LEU A 92 -2.76 6.49 -9.30
CA LEU A 92 -2.77 6.97 -7.91
C LEU A 92 -4.10 6.63 -7.22
N LEU A 93 -5.22 6.81 -7.90
CA LEU A 93 -6.55 6.46 -7.36
C LEU A 93 -6.68 4.95 -7.13
N ILE A 94 -6.20 4.11 -8.05
CA ILE A 94 -6.19 2.65 -7.88
C ILE A 94 -5.38 2.27 -6.64
N TYR A 95 -4.22 2.87 -6.46
CA TYR A 95 -3.35 2.62 -5.31
C TYR A 95 -4.02 3.03 -3.99
N LEU A 96 -4.47 4.26 -3.88
CA LEU A 96 -5.04 4.80 -2.64
C LEU A 96 -6.38 4.16 -2.30
N LEU A 97 -7.29 4.07 -3.25
CA LEU A 97 -8.62 3.47 -3.02
C LEU A 97 -8.52 1.96 -2.79
N GLY A 98 -7.61 1.29 -3.48
CA GLY A 98 -7.34 -0.14 -3.28
C GLY A 98 -6.79 -0.44 -1.89
N GLY A 99 -5.85 0.36 -1.42
CA GLY A 99 -5.29 0.22 -0.07
C GLY A 99 -6.29 0.51 1.03
N MET A 100 -7.03 1.62 0.93
CA MET A 100 -8.08 1.97 1.88
C MET A 100 -9.24 0.96 1.84
N GLY A 101 -9.65 0.53 0.65
CA GLY A 101 -10.70 -0.48 0.48
C GLY A 101 -10.32 -1.82 1.10
N GLY A 102 -9.07 -2.25 0.95
CA GLY A 102 -8.54 -3.44 1.61
C GLY A 102 -8.58 -3.32 3.13
N ASN A 103 -8.18 -2.19 3.68
CA ASN A 103 -8.25 -1.94 5.13
C ASN A 103 -9.69 -1.90 5.65
N LEU A 104 -10.62 -1.32 4.89
CA LEU A 104 -12.04 -1.33 5.25
C LEU A 104 -12.62 -2.74 5.23
N LEU A 105 -12.26 -3.56 4.24
CA LEU A 105 -12.68 -4.96 4.19
C LEU A 105 -12.16 -5.74 5.41
N CYS A 106 -10.89 -5.56 5.77
CA CYS A 106 -10.32 -6.17 6.97
C CYS A 106 -11.07 -5.74 8.23
N LEU A 107 -11.41 -4.45 8.35
CA LEU A 107 -12.19 -3.92 9.45
C LEU A 107 -13.54 -4.62 9.59
N PHE A 108 -14.28 -4.77 8.49
CA PHE A 108 -15.57 -5.47 8.49
C PHE A 108 -15.44 -6.94 8.89
N LEU A 109 -14.43 -7.64 8.36
CA LEU A 109 -14.20 -9.04 8.70
C LEU A 109 -13.80 -9.22 10.17
N GLU A 110 -12.99 -8.32 10.70
CA GLU A 110 -12.60 -8.34 12.12
C GLU A 110 -13.77 -8.02 13.05
N LEU A 111 -14.65 -7.09 12.67
CA LEU A 111 -15.87 -6.79 13.44
C LEU A 111 -16.81 -7.99 13.50
N ASP A 112 -16.92 -8.76 12.42
CA ASP A 112 -17.72 -9.98 12.39
C ASP A 112 -17.12 -11.10 13.25
N SER A 113 -15.81 -11.33 13.15
CA SER A 113 -15.11 -12.41 13.88
C SER A 113 -14.77 -12.05 15.33
N ALA A 114 -14.75 -10.76 15.69
CA ALA A 114 -14.23 -10.23 16.96
C ALA A 114 -12.77 -10.64 17.28
N ASP A 115 -11.98 -10.95 16.25
CA ASP A 115 -10.56 -11.27 16.34
C ASP A 115 -9.75 -10.13 15.74
N PHE A 116 -9.11 -9.32 16.58
CA PHE A 116 -8.46 -8.07 16.19
C PHE A 116 -6.94 -8.23 16.18
N ALA A 117 -6.32 -7.79 15.09
CA ALA A 117 -4.86 -7.73 14.95
C ALA A 117 -4.40 -6.35 14.50
N VAL A 118 -3.22 -5.94 14.98
CA VAL A 118 -2.54 -4.76 14.46
C VAL A 118 -2.00 -5.10 13.07
N SER A 119 -2.34 -4.29 12.08
CA SER A 119 -1.93 -4.51 10.69
C SER A 119 -1.38 -3.26 10.04
N ALA A 120 -0.51 -3.46 9.07
CA ALA A 120 0.10 -2.39 8.28
C ALA A 120 0.62 -2.95 6.96
N GLY A 121 0.84 -2.07 6.00
CA GLY A 121 1.49 -2.38 4.74
C GLY A 121 0.77 -1.83 3.52
N ALA A 122 1.53 -1.69 2.45
CA ALA A 122 1.04 -1.32 1.13
C ALA A 122 0.39 -2.50 0.38
N SER A 123 0.30 -3.68 0.98
CA SER A 123 -0.12 -4.92 0.30
C SER A 123 -1.51 -4.82 -0.32
N GLY A 124 -2.49 -4.20 0.34
CA GLY A 124 -3.81 -3.97 -0.24
C GLY A 124 -3.76 -3.13 -1.51
N ALA A 125 -2.99 -2.05 -1.51
CA ALA A 125 -2.75 -1.22 -2.69
C ALA A 125 -2.00 -1.99 -3.79
N VAL A 126 -1.00 -2.77 -3.42
CA VAL A 126 -0.22 -3.61 -4.36
C VAL A 126 -1.12 -4.66 -5.01
N PHE A 127 -2.00 -5.33 -4.26
CA PHE A 127 -2.98 -6.26 -4.82
C PHE A 127 -3.96 -5.56 -5.77
N ALA A 128 -4.39 -4.34 -5.48
CA ALA A 128 -5.22 -3.56 -6.38
C ALA A 128 -4.50 -3.23 -7.69
N VAL A 129 -3.22 -2.89 -7.63
CA VAL A 129 -2.36 -2.69 -8.81
C VAL A 129 -2.25 -3.97 -9.63
N MET A 130 -2.03 -5.11 -8.98
CA MET A 130 -1.99 -6.42 -9.66
C MET A 130 -3.32 -6.73 -10.36
N GLY A 131 -4.44 -6.55 -9.67
CA GLY A 131 -5.77 -6.76 -10.24
C GLY A 131 -6.06 -5.87 -11.43
N ALA A 132 -5.68 -4.59 -11.35
CA ALA A 132 -5.83 -3.64 -12.45
C ALA A 132 -4.96 -4.03 -13.67
N MET A 133 -3.75 -4.55 -13.44
CA MET A 133 -2.89 -5.07 -14.52
C MET A 133 -3.51 -6.29 -15.20
N ILE A 134 -4.02 -7.24 -14.43
CA ILE A 134 -4.72 -8.43 -14.97
C ILE A 134 -5.92 -7.99 -15.80
N TYR A 135 -6.72 -7.07 -15.30
CA TYR A 135 -7.87 -6.53 -16.02
C TYR A 135 -7.47 -5.87 -17.34
N ALA A 136 -6.40 -5.07 -17.35
CA ALA A 136 -5.89 -4.40 -18.54
C ALA A 136 -5.45 -5.40 -19.62
N VAL A 137 -4.78 -6.49 -19.20
CA VAL A 137 -4.34 -7.56 -20.09
C VAL A 137 -5.55 -8.31 -20.70
N ILE A 138 -6.52 -8.72 -19.87
CA ILE A 138 -7.69 -9.50 -20.32
C ILE A 138 -8.54 -8.67 -21.29
N ARG A 139 -8.68 -7.38 -21.09
CA ARG A 139 -9.49 -6.50 -21.93
C ARG A 139 -8.84 -6.15 -23.28
N GLY A 140 -7.68 -6.72 -23.59
CA GLY A 140 -7.00 -6.48 -24.88
C GLY A 140 -6.50 -5.04 -25.07
N ARG A 141 -6.48 -4.25 -24.00
CA ARG A 141 -5.77 -2.96 -23.96
C ARG A 141 -4.27 -3.17 -23.73
N GLY A 142 -3.85 -4.41 -23.91
CA GLY A 142 -2.52 -4.91 -23.68
C GLY A 142 -1.58 -4.78 -24.87
N HIS A 143 -1.58 -3.66 -25.57
CA HIS A 143 -0.31 -3.14 -26.00
C HIS A 143 0.27 -2.46 -24.75
N ILE A 144 0.75 -3.30 -23.84
CA ILE A 144 1.64 -2.88 -22.80
C ILE A 144 2.90 -2.48 -23.55
N GLU A 145 3.06 -1.18 -23.74
CA GLU A 145 4.29 -0.66 -24.29
C GLU A 145 5.44 -1.11 -23.38
N ASP A 146 6.31 -1.94 -23.95
CA ASP A 146 7.54 -2.39 -23.31
C ASP A 146 8.46 -1.22 -22.96
#